data_ee6f2c558df8a7bd408d04d39a3a9afd
#
_entry.id   ee6f2c558df8a7bd408d04d39a3a9afd
#
_cell.length_a   1.000
_cell.length_b   1.000
_cell.length_c   1.000
_cell.angle_alpha   90.00
_cell.angle_beta   90.00
_cell.angle_gamma   90.00
#
_symmetry.space_group_name_H-M   'P 1'
#
loop_
_entity.id
_entity.type
_entity.pdbx_description
1 polymer ?
#
loop_
_entity_poly.entity_id
_entity_poly.type
_entity_poly.pdbx_seq_one_letter_code
_entity_poly.pdbx_strand_id
1 'polypeptide(L)'
;MPERPPVAEDPFPQWVEALQRRHREALTFAEVRKGLQALSSLYVERRQKLAGGAALEGSGKRAAFALYYGPAHFLLVRAIVRQLGAASAPLRTIADLGCGTGAAGAAWALETGAAVEGIDRSGWAA
;
A
#
# COMPACT_ATOMS: atom_id res chain seq x y z
N MET A 1 33.11 23.57 6.01
CA MET A 1 31.96 22.75 6.40
C MET A 1 31.56 21.92 5.20
N PRO A 2 31.61 20.62 5.29
CA PRO A 2 31.06 19.81 4.21
C PRO A 2 29.56 20.07 4.11
N GLU A 3 29.09 20.44 2.94
CA GLU A 3 27.64 20.57 2.65
C GLU A 3 26.97 19.23 2.96
N ARG A 4 25.93 19.29 3.78
CA ARG A 4 25.08 18.13 4.04
C ARG A 4 24.49 17.69 2.69
N PRO A 5 24.66 16.44 2.28
CA PRO A 5 24.03 15.97 1.04
C PRO A 5 22.52 16.28 1.11
N PRO A 6 21.91 16.64 -0.02
CA PRO A 6 20.49 16.92 -0.06
C PRO A 6 19.73 15.71 0.51
N VAL A 7 18.86 15.97 1.47
CA VAL A 7 17.95 14.95 2.01
C VAL A 7 17.10 14.49 0.83
N ALA A 8 17.20 13.23 0.47
CA ALA A 8 16.36 12.67 -0.59
C ALA A 8 14.90 12.95 -0.23
N GLU A 9 14.16 13.57 -1.16
CA GLU A 9 12.76 13.85 -0.95
C GLU A 9 12.00 12.55 -0.66
N ASP A 10 11.10 12.61 0.32
CA ASP A 10 10.20 11.49 0.63
C ASP A 10 9.30 11.21 -0.60
N PRO A 11 9.33 10.04 -1.22
CA PRO A 11 8.52 9.73 -2.40
C PRO A 11 7.03 9.57 -2.09
N PHE A 12 6.64 9.50 -0.83
CA PHE A 12 5.27 9.23 -0.41
C PHE A 12 4.24 10.24 -0.94
N PRO A 13 4.42 11.57 -0.85
CA PRO A 13 3.45 12.52 -1.37
C PRO A 13 3.23 12.39 -2.89
N GLN A 14 4.29 12.22 -3.65
CA GLN A 14 4.23 12.05 -5.11
C GLN A 14 3.52 10.75 -5.50
N TRP A 15 3.73 9.68 -4.74
CA TRP A 15 3.02 8.43 -4.94
C TRP A 15 1.52 8.57 -4.68
N VAL A 16 1.13 9.23 -3.59
CA VAL A 16 -0.29 9.50 -3.27
C VAL A 16 -0.96 10.31 -4.39
N GLU A 17 -0.30 11.34 -4.91
CA GLU A 17 -0.81 12.10 -6.06
C GLU A 17 -0.99 11.23 -7.32
N ALA A 18 -0.04 10.35 -7.60
CA ALA A 18 -0.13 9.43 -8.73
C ALA A 18 -1.30 8.44 -8.57
N LEU A 19 -1.53 7.93 -7.37
CA LEU A 19 -2.69 7.09 -7.06
C LEU A 19 -4.00 7.85 -7.26
N GLN A 20 -4.08 9.09 -6.79
CA GLN A 20 -5.26 9.93 -6.98
C GLN A 20 -5.56 10.17 -8.45
N ARG A 21 -4.58 10.52 -9.25
CA ARG A 21 -4.75 10.69 -10.70
C ARG A 21 -5.28 9.40 -11.33
N ARG A 22 -4.61 8.27 -11.08
CA ARG A 22 -4.95 6.98 -11.68
C ARG A 22 -6.36 6.50 -11.34
N HIS A 23 -6.77 6.60 -10.08
CA HIS A 23 -8.00 5.98 -9.59
C HIS A 23 -9.21 6.91 -9.56
N ARG A 24 -9.02 8.22 -9.79
CA ARG A 24 -10.11 9.19 -9.82
C ARG A 24 -10.46 9.68 -11.22
N GLU A 25 -9.78 9.24 -12.26
CA GLU A 25 -10.11 9.61 -13.64
C GLU A 25 -11.54 9.19 -14.05
N ALA A 26 -11.98 8.01 -13.60
CA ALA A 26 -13.27 7.43 -13.95
C ALA A 26 -14.27 7.38 -12.77
N LEU A 27 -13.90 7.85 -11.59
CA LEU A 27 -14.71 7.74 -10.37
C LEU A 27 -14.76 9.09 -9.65
N THR A 28 -15.96 9.44 -9.18
CA THR A 28 -16.16 10.58 -8.29
C THR A 28 -15.69 10.26 -6.87
N PHE A 29 -15.43 11.29 -6.08
CA PHE A 29 -15.10 11.12 -4.65
C PHE A 29 -16.20 10.35 -3.89
N ALA A 30 -17.47 10.58 -4.21
CA ALA A 30 -18.60 9.88 -3.60
C ALA A 30 -18.57 8.38 -3.89
N GLU A 31 -18.23 7.98 -5.12
CA GLU A 31 -18.10 6.56 -5.50
C GLU A 31 -16.93 5.88 -4.79
N VAL A 32 -15.78 6.55 -4.67
CA VAL A 32 -14.63 6.04 -3.91
C VAL A 32 -14.98 5.90 -2.43
N ARG A 33 -15.65 6.89 -1.84
CA ARG A 33 -16.11 6.84 -0.44
C ARG A 33 -17.07 5.68 -0.21
N LYS A 34 -18.01 5.46 -1.12
CA LYS A 34 -18.93 4.31 -1.07
C LYS A 34 -18.18 2.98 -1.15
N GLY A 35 -17.17 2.90 -2.02
CA GLY A 35 -16.26 1.75 -2.11
C GLY A 35 -15.50 1.50 -0.81
N LEU A 36 -15.01 2.55 -0.15
CA LEU A 36 -14.34 2.46 1.14
C LEU A 36 -15.27 1.95 2.24
N GLN A 37 -16.49 2.44 2.29
CA GLN A 37 -17.51 1.96 3.25
C GLN A 37 -17.82 0.47 3.03
N ALA A 38 -17.96 0.05 1.78
CA ALA A 38 -18.18 -1.36 1.43
C ALA A 38 -16.99 -2.25 1.82
N LEU A 39 -15.75 -1.80 1.60
CA LEU A 39 -14.54 -2.52 2.05
C LEU A 39 -14.48 -2.62 3.57
N SER A 40 -14.73 -1.52 4.27
CA SER A 40 -14.73 -1.51 5.74
C SER A 40 -15.74 -2.50 6.30
N SER A 41 -16.95 -2.55 5.76
CA SER A 41 -17.96 -3.55 6.16
C SER A 41 -17.48 -4.98 5.90
N LEU A 42 -16.82 -5.25 4.77
CA LEU A 42 -16.28 -6.57 4.50
C LEU A 42 -15.19 -6.99 5.49
N TYR A 43 -14.27 -6.10 5.80
CA TYR A 43 -13.18 -6.39 6.72
C TYR A 43 -13.61 -6.50 8.18
N VAL A 44 -14.59 -5.72 8.60
CA VAL A 44 -15.04 -5.67 9.99
C VAL A 44 -16.21 -6.62 10.25
N GLU A 45 -17.23 -6.62 9.41
CA GLU A 45 -18.51 -7.30 9.64
C GLU A 45 -18.67 -8.63 8.91
N ARG A 46 -17.99 -8.79 7.76
CA ARG A 46 -18.20 -9.93 6.84
C ARG A 46 -16.91 -10.64 6.46
N ARG A 47 -16.03 -10.88 7.43
CA ARG A 47 -14.73 -11.52 7.20
C ARG A 47 -14.79 -12.85 6.45
N GLN A 48 -15.86 -13.60 6.59
CA GLN A 48 -16.06 -14.88 5.88
C GLN A 48 -16.08 -14.73 4.36
N LYS A 49 -16.51 -13.56 3.84
CA LYS A 49 -16.52 -13.28 2.40
C LYS A 49 -15.15 -12.93 1.84
N LEU A 50 -14.17 -12.63 2.67
CA LEU A 50 -12.82 -12.29 2.24
C LEU A 50 -12.11 -13.48 1.58
N ALA A 51 -12.38 -14.70 2.02
CA ALA A 51 -11.78 -15.91 1.47
C ALA A 51 -12.11 -16.10 -0.02
N GLY A 52 -13.26 -15.59 -0.49
CA GLY A 52 -13.70 -15.66 -1.90
C GLY A 52 -13.15 -14.53 -2.79
N GLY A 53 -12.32 -13.60 -2.26
CA GLY A 53 -11.79 -12.48 -3.04
C GLY A 53 -12.76 -11.31 -3.22
N ALA A 54 -13.90 -11.30 -2.54
CA ALA A 54 -14.95 -10.28 -2.67
C ALA A 54 -14.51 -8.86 -2.28
N ALA A 55 -13.44 -8.73 -1.49
CA ALA A 55 -12.93 -7.43 -1.06
C ALA A 55 -12.51 -6.52 -2.23
N LEU A 56 -11.92 -7.10 -3.28
CA LEU A 56 -11.40 -6.35 -4.44
C LEU A 56 -12.28 -6.49 -5.70
N GLU A 57 -13.53 -6.90 -5.54
CA GLU A 57 -14.51 -6.87 -6.60
C GLU A 57 -15.11 -5.47 -6.78
N GLY A 58 -15.11 -4.99 -8.02
CA GLY A 58 -15.66 -3.69 -8.38
C GLY A 58 -14.65 -2.55 -8.30
N SER A 59 -14.79 -1.59 -9.21
CA SER A 59 -13.86 -0.46 -9.39
C SER A 59 -13.82 0.49 -8.17
N GLY A 60 -14.95 0.71 -7.51
CA GLY A 60 -15.03 1.56 -6.31
C GLY A 60 -14.24 0.98 -5.12
N LYS A 61 -14.33 -0.33 -4.88
CA LYS A 61 -13.56 -1.00 -3.82
C LYS A 61 -12.06 -1.01 -4.13
N ARG A 62 -11.68 -1.24 -5.38
CA ARG A 62 -10.28 -1.20 -5.83
C ARG A 62 -9.67 0.18 -5.66
N ALA A 63 -10.39 1.23 -6.07
CA ALA A 63 -9.97 2.60 -5.87
C ALA A 63 -9.84 2.95 -4.38
N ALA A 64 -10.79 2.56 -3.55
CA ALA A 64 -10.73 2.78 -2.11
C ALA A 64 -9.57 2.03 -1.45
N PHE A 65 -9.29 0.81 -1.88
CA PHE A 65 -8.13 0.05 -1.42
C PHE A 65 -6.82 0.77 -1.76
N ALA A 66 -6.67 1.21 -3.01
CA ALA A 66 -5.48 1.89 -3.48
C ALA A 66 -5.28 3.27 -2.84
N LEU A 67 -6.36 4.03 -2.63
CA LEU A 67 -6.29 5.42 -2.16
C LEU A 67 -6.24 5.56 -0.64
N TYR A 68 -6.77 4.60 0.10
CA TYR A 68 -6.84 4.65 1.56
C TYR A 68 -5.97 3.58 2.22
N TYR A 69 -6.26 2.30 1.97
CA TYR A 69 -5.54 1.21 2.64
C TYR A 69 -4.08 1.12 2.21
N GLY A 70 -3.77 1.31 0.94
CA GLY A 70 -2.39 1.31 0.45
C GLY A 70 -1.53 2.35 1.16
N PRO A 71 -1.85 3.65 1.10
CA PRO A 71 -1.10 4.69 1.79
C PRO A 71 -1.05 4.51 3.32
N ALA A 72 -2.15 4.11 3.95
CA ALA A 72 -2.19 3.86 5.39
C ALA A 72 -1.27 2.70 5.80
N HIS A 73 -1.28 1.60 5.06
CA HIS A 73 -0.39 0.46 5.29
C HIS A 73 1.07 0.82 5.06
N PHE A 74 1.38 1.59 4.01
CA PHE A 74 2.72 2.08 3.77
C PHE A 74 3.27 2.86 4.97
N LEU A 75 2.52 3.83 5.47
CA LEU A 75 2.93 4.66 6.60
C LEU A 75 3.11 3.84 7.88
N LEU A 76 2.18 2.92 8.15
CA LEU A 76 2.24 2.04 9.31
C LEU A 76 3.48 1.13 9.25
N VAL A 77 3.68 0.45 8.13
CA VAL A 77 4.81 -0.47 7.97
C VAL A 77 6.13 0.29 7.99
N ARG A 78 6.21 1.47 7.33
CA ARG A 78 7.40 2.33 7.40
C ARG A 78 7.77 2.68 8.85
N ALA A 79 6.79 3.05 9.66
CA ALA A 79 7.01 3.35 11.06
C ALA A 79 7.54 2.12 11.84
N ILE A 80 6.97 0.95 11.60
CA ILE A 80 7.42 -0.31 12.21
C ILE A 80 8.86 -0.65 11.80
N VAL A 81 9.16 -0.60 10.51
CA VAL A 81 10.51 -0.91 9.97
C VAL A 81 11.56 0.02 10.59
N ARG A 82 11.25 1.30 10.74
CA ARG A 82 12.12 2.27 11.41
C ARG A 82 12.31 1.96 12.89
N GLN A 83 11.24 1.61 13.60
CA GLN A 83 11.30 1.23 15.02
C GLN A 83 12.13 -0.04 15.25
N LEU A 84 12.09 -0.97 14.33
CA LEU A 84 12.90 -2.20 14.37
C LEU A 84 14.38 -1.95 14.05
N GLY A 85 14.74 -0.77 13.55
CA GLY A 85 16.10 -0.49 13.08
C GLY A 85 16.50 -1.36 11.89
N ALA A 86 15.54 -1.80 11.08
CA ALA A 86 15.77 -2.77 10.02
C ALA A 86 16.70 -2.26 8.90
N ALA A 87 16.86 -0.94 8.75
CA ALA A 87 17.81 -0.36 7.80
C ALA A 87 19.27 -0.76 8.09
N SER A 88 19.58 -1.13 9.32
CA SER A 88 20.91 -1.60 9.74
C SER A 88 21.12 -3.10 9.51
N ALA A 89 20.06 -3.84 9.18
CA ALA A 89 20.14 -5.28 8.92
C ALA A 89 20.64 -5.56 7.49
N PRO A 90 21.43 -6.61 7.26
CA PRO A 90 21.96 -6.94 5.92
C PRO A 90 20.91 -7.66 5.08
N LEU A 91 19.73 -7.06 4.90
CA LEU A 91 18.63 -7.61 4.12
C LEU A 91 18.90 -7.37 2.62
N ARG A 92 18.85 -8.42 1.83
CA ARG A 92 18.99 -8.37 0.36
C ARG A 92 17.69 -8.56 -0.37
N THR A 93 16.86 -9.50 0.12
CA THR A 93 15.59 -9.87 -0.50
C THR A 93 14.52 -10.04 0.57
N ILE A 94 13.30 -9.70 0.21
CA ILE A 94 12.10 -9.81 1.05
C ILE A 94 11.01 -10.46 0.21
N ALA A 95 10.35 -11.48 0.74
CA ALA A 95 9.13 -12.04 0.17
C ALA A 95 7.91 -11.46 0.90
N ASP A 96 7.03 -10.82 0.16
CA ASP A 96 5.78 -10.23 0.67
C ASP A 96 4.61 -11.12 0.26
N LEU A 97 4.19 -11.99 1.17
CA LEU A 97 3.08 -12.93 0.94
C LEU A 97 1.74 -12.27 1.24
N GLY A 98 0.85 -12.28 0.28
CA GLY A 98 -0.39 -11.52 0.34
C GLY A 98 -0.13 -10.02 0.18
N CYS A 99 0.73 -9.67 -0.77
CA CYS A 99 1.28 -8.31 -0.91
C CYS A 99 0.24 -7.23 -1.22
N GLY A 100 -0.96 -7.59 -1.67
CA GLY A 100 -1.91 -6.61 -2.16
C GLY A 100 -1.30 -5.75 -3.27
N THR A 101 -1.42 -4.44 -3.15
CA THR A 101 -0.83 -3.47 -4.09
C THR A 101 0.64 -3.14 -3.80
N GLY A 102 1.27 -3.86 -2.88
CA GLY A 102 2.70 -3.76 -2.61
C GLY A 102 3.11 -2.67 -1.61
N ALA A 103 2.18 -2.08 -0.90
CA ALA A 103 2.46 -0.95 0.01
C ALA A 103 3.44 -1.33 1.14
N ALA A 104 3.24 -2.48 1.78
CA ALA A 104 4.12 -2.96 2.84
C ALA A 104 5.52 -3.27 2.32
N GLY A 105 5.62 -4.01 1.22
CA GLY A 105 6.88 -4.32 0.56
C GLY A 105 7.62 -3.07 0.11
N ALA A 106 6.92 -2.07 -0.43
CA ALA A 106 7.51 -0.78 -0.80
C ALA A 106 8.11 -0.06 0.40
N ALA A 107 7.44 -0.06 1.55
CA ALA A 107 7.97 0.53 2.78
C ALA A 107 9.27 -0.17 3.23
N TRP A 108 9.30 -1.49 3.21
CA TRP A 108 10.51 -2.26 3.49
C TRP A 108 11.64 -1.96 2.51
N ALA A 109 11.35 -1.95 1.20
CA ALA A 109 12.34 -1.68 0.17
C ALA A 109 12.98 -0.30 0.32
N LEU A 110 12.16 0.74 0.55
CA LEU A 110 12.65 2.10 0.71
C LEU A 110 13.51 2.29 1.96
N GLU A 111 13.18 1.64 3.06
CA GLU A 111 13.93 1.78 4.31
C GLU A 111 15.19 0.91 4.36
N THR A 112 15.22 -0.23 3.68
CA THR A 112 16.32 -1.21 3.77
C THR A 112 17.18 -1.31 2.51
N GLY A 113 16.67 -0.87 1.38
CA GLY A 113 17.31 -1.09 0.07
C GLY A 113 17.18 -2.52 -0.46
N ALA A 114 16.42 -3.39 0.20
CA ALA A 114 16.21 -4.77 -0.23
C ALA A 114 15.31 -4.85 -1.47
N ALA A 115 15.54 -5.86 -2.31
CA ALA A 115 14.60 -6.23 -3.37
C ALA A 115 13.38 -6.94 -2.77
N VAL A 116 12.18 -6.61 -3.26
CA VAL A 116 10.94 -7.22 -2.78
C VAL A 116 10.27 -8.01 -3.88
N GLU A 117 9.86 -9.23 -3.57
CA GLU A 117 9.00 -10.05 -4.40
C GLU A 117 7.64 -10.20 -3.72
N GLY A 118 6.60 -9.67 -4.37
CA GLY A 118 5.23 -9.74 -3.88
C GLY A 118 4.44 -10.86 -4.53
N ILE A 119 3.65 -11.57 -3.74
CA ILE A 119 2.75 -12.64 -4.18
C ILE A 119 1.37 -12.40 -3.60
N ASP A 120 0.34 -12.37 -4.46
CA ASP A 120 -1.04 -12.21 -4.03
C ASP A 120 -1.99 -13.09 -4.86
N ARG A 121 -3.12 -13.43 -4.27
CA ARG A 121 -4.20 -14.15 -4.97
C ARG A 121 -4.99 -13.25 -5.91
N SER A 122 -5.01 -11.97 -5.65
CA SER A 122 -5.70 -10.98 -6.47
C SER A 122 -4.86 -10.59 -7.67
N GLY A 123 -5.22 -11.06 -8.86
CA GLY A 123 -4.54 -10.67 -10.09
C GLY A 123 -4.63 -9.18 -10.42
N TRP A 124 -5.57 -8.47 -9.81
CA TRP A 124 -5.63 -7.01 -9.94
C TRP A 124 -4.62 -6.32 -9.03
N ALA A 125 -4.39 -6.85 -7.83
CA ALA A 125 -3.54 -6.22 -6.82
C ALA A 125 -2.04 -6.46 -7.08
N ALA A 126 -1.67 -7.63 -7.55
CA ALA A 126 -0.28 -8.07 -7.74
C ALA A 126 0.40 -7.54 -9.07
#